data_70e70d1e55af50c633701896ba78dd76
#
_entry.id   70e70d1e55af50c633701896ba78dd76
#
_cell.length_a   1.000
_cell.length_b   1.000
_cell.length_c   1.000
_cell.angle_alpha   90.00
_cell.angle_beta   90.00
_cell.angle_gamma   90.00
#
_symmetry.space_group_name_H-M   'P 1'
#
loop_
_entity.id
_entity.type
_entity.pdbx_description
1 polymer ?
#
loop_
_entity_poly.entity_id
_entity_poly.type
_entity_poly.pdbx_seq_one_letter_code
_entity_poly.pdbx_strand_id
1 'polypeptide(L)'
;MDSSNASLNTAEAYCAKLHLSDAARADLLAKAARSADPLVEVHHLLAGEGFDTENPALSSIAPRLKMALDGAERHGEQLESRAFTEDLQGRVRLATMPTLRRASFTSRPWSPNPLKALFRSIGRLLLGGGSQRPEEGSAAVPEPDAPMPAGRWHVAASVRRFILVFLVIAQTVVATYYMTAVLPYHGAHALEVAMLILYAVLFAWVSAGFWTAMMGFLQLLIGQDRYSINSSKVPDSKLPGGARTAILMPICNENTARVFAGLRATYDSVMRSGQGAAFDFYILSDTSDPDIRVAELEAWLLLCREVGGFGRVHYRRRRHRIKRKSGNIADFCRRWGSAYKYMVILDADSVMSGACLVRLAQLMEANPSAGIIQTAPRASGRDTLYARIQQFATRVYGPLFTAGLHFWQLGESHYWGHNAIIRVAPFLAHCSLPRLPGRGALSGEILSHDFVEAALMRRAGWAVWIAYDLDGSYEEMPPNLLDELKRDRRWCQGNLMNFRLFMTSGLHPAHRAVFMTGVMAYLSAPLWFTSLVLSTALLAVQTFAVPQYFTQPNQ
;
A
#
# COMPACT_ATOMS: atom_id res chain seq x y z
N MET A 1 -5.46 42.51 -7.69
CA MET A 1 -6.74 42.57 -6.94
C MET A 1 -7.16 41.25 -6.34
N ASP A 2 -6.87 40.09 -6.93
CA ASP A 2 -7.30 38.77 -6.35
C ASP A 2 -6.54 38.32 -5.10
N SER A 3 -5.29 38.73 -4.92
CA SER A 3 -4.45 38.25 -3.81
C SER A 3 -4.83 38.89 -2.45
N SER A 4 -5.24 40.15 -2.46
CA SER A 4 -5.67 40.84 -1.24
C SER A 4 -7.03 40.31 -0.72
N ASN A 5 -7.94 39.94 -1.64
CA ASN A 5 -9.23 39.38 -1.27
C ASN A 5 -9.09 37.96 -0.67
N ALA A 6 -8.15 37.14 -1.16
CA ALA A 6 -7.90 35.81 -0.59
C ALA A 6 -7.29 35.89 0.81
N SER A 7 -6.39 36.85 1.06
CA SER A 7 -5.81 37.08 2.39
C SER A 7 -6.85 37.66 3.36
N LEU A 8 -7.75 38.52 2.89
CA LEU A 8 -8.84 39.07 3.69
C LEU A 8 -9.84 37.96 4.10
N ASN A 9 -10.25 37.10 3.18
CA ASN A 9 -11.12 35.96 3.49
C ASN A 9 -10.47 34.99 4.50
N THR A 10 -9.17 34.86 4.45
CA THR A 10 -8.40 34.03 5.39
C THR A 10 -8.32 34.68 6.78
N ALA A 11 -8.14 36.00 6.83
CA ALA A 11 -8.17 36.79 8.06
C ALA A 11 -9.57 36.74 8.70
N GLU A 12 -10.62 36.80 7.90
CA GLU A 12 -12.01 36.69 8.35
C GLU A 12 -12.31 35.31 8.95
N ALA A 13 -11.90 34.23 8.29
CA ALA A 13 -12.01 32.87 8.80
C ALA A 13 -11.18 32.65 10.09
N TYR A 14 -10.05 33.32 10.21
CA TYR A 14 -9.23 33.31 11.43
C TYR A 14 -9.93 34.05 12.58
N CYS A 15 -10.40 35.26 12.33
CA CYS A 15 -11.15 36.04 13.32
C CYS A 15 -12.47 35.37 13.78
N ALA A 16 -13.10 34.59 12.90
CA ALA A 16 -14.31 33.82 13.26
C ALA A 16 -14.05 32.72 14.30
N LYS A 17 -12.81 32.22 14.38
CA LYS A 17 -12.38 31.21 15.38
C LYS A 17 -11.94 31.82 16.72
N LEU A 18 -11.75 33.14 16.76
CA LEU A 18 -11.48 33.88 17.98
C LEU A 18 -12.83 34.18 18.65
N HIS A 19 -12.96 33.95 19.95
CA HIS A 19 -14.16 34.26 20.71
C HIS A 19 -14.29 35.78 20.92
N LEU A 20 -14.27 36.55 19.82
CA LEU A 20 -14.43 37.99 19.78
C LEU A 20 -15.92 38.35 19.59
N SER A 21 -16.34 39.49 20.15
CA SER A 21 -17.65 40.06 19.82
C SER A 21 -17.68 40.45 18.32
N ASP A 22 -18.86 40.42 17.70
CA ASP A 22 -19.02 40.80 16.30
C ASP A 22 -18.52 42.21 15.99
N ALA A 23 -18.69 43.15 16.93
CA ALA A 23 -18.15 44.50 16.80
C ALA A 23 -16.62 44.55 16.81
N ALA A 24 -15.97 43.83 17.70
CA ALA A 24 -14.51 43.75 17.78
C ALA A 24 -13.92 43.06 16.53
N ARG A 25 -14.61 42.03 16.03
CA ARG A 25 -14.22 41.34 14.80
C ARG A 25 -14.28 42.26 13.58
N ALA A 26 -15.37 43.03 13.45
CA ALA A 26 -15.57 43.97 12.35
C ALA A 26 -14.51 45.09 12.36
N ASP A 27 -14.19 45.66 13.54
CA ASP A 27 -13.15 46.69 13.67
C ASP A 27 -11.75 46.17 13.32
N LEU A 28 -11.41 44.95 13.78
CA LEU A 28 -10.14 44.29 13.48
C LEU A 28 -9.97 44.02 11.98
N LEU A 29 -11.00 43.51 11.31
CA LEU A 29 -11.01 43.26 9.87
C LEU A 29 -10.97 44.55 9.06
N ALA A 30 -11.65 45.60 9.50
CA ALA A 30 -11.62 46.93 8.85
C ALA A 30 -10.24 47.58 8.93
N LYS A 31 -9.51 47.43 10.03
CA LYS A 31 -8.13 47.86 10.19
C LYS A 31 -7.18 47.04 9.32
N ALA A 32 -7.33 45.71 9.32
CA ALA A 32 -6.49 44.79 8.56
C ALA A 32 -6.69 44.91 7.04
N ALA A 33 -7.91 45.22 6.57
CA ALA A 33 -8.21 45.37 5.14
C ALA A 33 -7.42 46.49 4.45
N ARG A 34 -6.82 47.40 5.20
CA ARG A 34 -5.96 48.50 4.68
C ARG A 34 -4.50 48.10 4.53
N SER A 35 -4.11 46.93 5.04
CA SER A 35 -2.74 46.42 4.95
C SER A 35 -2.50 45.66 3.64
N ALA A 36 -1.25 45.63 3.20
CA ALA A 36 -0.83 44.78 2.07
C ALA A 36 -1.02 43.26 2.35
N ASP A 37 -1.03 42.87 3.62
CA ASP A 37 -1.35 41.51 4.05
C ASP A 37 -2.27 41.53 5.28
N PRO A 38 -3.60 41.45 5.04
CA PRO A 38 -4.62 41.54 6.10
C PRO A 38 -4.47 40.52 7.22
N LEU A 39 -3.96 39.30 6.94
CA LEU A 39 -3.80 38.26 7.96
C LEU A 39 -2.66 38.56 8.94
N VAL A 40 -1.54 39.10 8.43
CA VAL A 40 -0.42 39.56 9.27
C VAL A 40 -0.84 40.70 10.16
N GLU A 41 -1.60 41.63 9.59
CA GLU A 41 -2.07 42.81 10.33
C GLU A 41 -3.02 42.44 11.46
N VAL A 42 -3.98 41.52 11.22
CA VAL A 42 -4.84 40.97 12.27
C VAL A 42 -4.00 40.38 13.42
N HIS A 43 -2.95 39.64 13.07
CA HIS A 43 -2.08 39.04 14.08
C HIS A 43 -1.30 40.08 14.89
N HIS A 44 -0.78 41.13 14.23
CA HIS A 44 -0.09 42.23 14.91
C HIS A 44 -1.01 43.02 15.82
N LEU A 45 -2.22 43.31 15.37
CA LEU A 45 -3.23 44.03 16.18
C LEU A 45 -3.63 43.22 17.40
N LEU A 46 -3.85 41.91 17.27
CA LEU A 46 -4.17 41.02 18.40
C LEU A 46 -3.02 40.93 19.41
N ALA A 47 -1.79 40.82 18.95
CA ALA A 47 -0.61 40.78 19.83
C ALA A 47 -0.43 42.13 20.59
N GLY A 48 -0.78 43.26 19.95
CA GLY A 48 -0.76 44.59 20.59
C GLY A 48 -1.84 44.81 21.63
N GLU A 49 -2.97 44.11 21.54
CA GLU A 49 -4.08 44.19 22.48
C GLU A 49 -3.96 43.19 23.66
N GLY A 50 -2.84 42.51 23.81
CA GLY A 50 -2.59 41.56 24.92
C GLY A 50 -3.39 40.27 24.84
N PHE A 51 -3.86 39.91 23.66
CA PHE A 51 -4.47 38.59 23.42
C PHE A 51 -3.46 37.50 23.65
N ASP A 52 -3.83 36.47 24.42
CA ASP A 52 -3.00 35.33 24.69
C ASP A 52 -2.71 34.54 23.38
N THR A 53 -1.60 34.87 22.75
CA THR A 53 -1.11 34.21 21.54
C THR A 53 -0.37 32.90 21.84
N GLU A 54 -0.25 32.51 23.12
CA GLU A 54 0.38 31.25 23.54
C GLU A 54 -0.59 30.04 23.44
N ASN A 55 -1.87 30.28 23.20
CA ASN A 55 -2.79 29.18 22.90
C ASN A 55 -2.30 28.42 21.65
N PRO A 56 -2.02 27.11 21.73
CA PRO A 56 -1.54 26.31 20.59
C PRO A 56 -2.41 26.40 19.33
N ALA A 57 -3.71 26.58 19.47
CA ALA A 57 -4.66 26.78 18.36
C ALA A 57 -4.58 28.19 17.74
N LEU A 58 -3.94 29.14 18.42
CA LEU A 58 -3.86 30.55 18.06
C LEU A 58 -2.41 31.04 17.98
N SER A 59 -1.45 30.12 18.06
CA SER A 59 -0.03 30.49 18.04
C SER A 59 0.32 31.26 16.77
N SER A 60 1.20 32.25 16.90
CA SER A 60 1.69 33.10 15.79
C SER A 60 2.31 32.31 14.62
N ILE A 61 2.56 31.03 14.83
CA ILE A 61 3.21 30.15 13.87
C ILE A 61 2.20 29.60 12.86
N ALA A 62 1.00 29.19 13.29
CA ALA A 62 0.00 28.65 12.38
C ALA A 62 -0.45 29.64 11.27
N PRO A 63 -0.76 30.92 11.57
CA PRO A 63 -1.04 31.92 10.54
C PRO A 63 0.15 32.21 9.63
N ARG A 64 1.37 32.34 10.16
CA ARG A 64 2.59 32.55 9.35
C ARG A 64 2.92 31.36 8.46
N LEU A 65 2.70 30.15 8.95
CA LEU A 65 2.81 28.95 8.17
C LEU A 65 1.78 28.91 7.03
N LYS A 66 0.52 29.23 7.32
CA LYS A 66 -0.55 29.32 6.33
C LYS A 66 -0.23 30.35 5.24
N MET A 67 0.25 31.52 5.62
CA MET A 67 0.69 32.56 4.69
C MET A 67 1.85 32.14 3.80
N ALA A 68 2.86 31.48 4.37
CA ALA A 68 3.99 30.99 3.60
C ALA A 68 3.55 29.92 2.59
N LEU A 69 2.58 29.11 2.96
CA LEU A 69 1.99 28.06 2.14
C LEU A 69 1.11 28.65 1.02
N ASP A 70 0.24 29.61 1.35
CA ASP A 70 -0.61 30.31 0.37
C ASP A 70 0.22 31.15 -0.61
N GLY A 71 1.33 31.74 -0.15
CA GLY A 71 2.28 32.45 -1.00
C GLY A 71 2.95 31.55 -2.04
N ALA A 72 3.32 30.33 -1.66
CA ALA A 72 3.89 29.34 -2.59
C ALA A 72 2.84 28.81 -3.58
N GLU A 73 1.58 28.69 -3.19
CA GLU A 73 0.49 28.32 -4.09
C GLU A 73 0.21 29.37 -5.18
N ARG A 74 0.36 30.65 -4.87
CA ARG A 74 0.13 31.77 -5.82
C ARG A 74 1.10 31.76 -7.00
N HIS A 75 2.30 31.25 -6.83
CA HIS A 75 3.32 31.21 -7.87
C HIS A 75 3.24 29.96 -8.75
N GLY A 76 2.18 29.16 -8.65
CA GLY A 76 2.02 27.92 -9.43
C GLY A 76 3.02 26.81 -9.05
N GLU A 77 3.86 27.07 -8.08
CA GLU A 77 4.77 26.09 -7.52
C GLU A 77 3.96 25.11 -6.66
N GLN A 78 4.11 23.82 -6.94
CA GLN A 78 3.67 22.82 -5.99
C GLN A 78 4.37 23.09 -4.67
N LEU A 79 3.61 23.14 -3.56
CA LEU A 79 4.19 23.27 -2.22
C LEU A 79 5.25 22.20 -2.04
N GLU A 80 6.48 22.59 -2.33
CA GLU A 80 7.63 21.73 -2.05
C GLU A 80 7.82 21.69 -0.55
N SER A 81 8.21 20.56 -0.06
CA SER A 81 8.56 20.36 1.33
C SER A 81 9.53 21.45 1.76
N ARG A 82 9.13 22.25 2.73
CA ARG A 82 10.00 23.23 3.35
C ARG A 82 10.45 22.63 4.68
N ALA A 83 11.76 22.54 4.85
CA ALA A 83 12.32 22.22 6.14
C ALA A 83 12.30 23.47 7.01
N PHE A 84 11.78 23.37 8.21
CA PHE A 84 12.00 24.39 9.22
C PHE A 84 13.31 24.09 9.92
N THR A 85 14.14 25.11 10.05
CA THR A 85 15.33 25.06 10.90
C THR A 85 15.13 26.05 12.04
N GLU A 86 15.37 25.61 13.26
CA GLU A 86 15.50 26.50 14.41
C GLU A 86 16.90 27.11 14.41
N ASP A 87 16.99 28.44 14.47
CA ASP A 87 18.28 29.09 14.70
C ASP A 87 18.64 29.04 16.20
N LEU A 88 19.91 29.39 16.52
CA LEU A 88 20.42 29.40 17.90
C LEU A 88 19.63 30.33 18.85
N GLN A 89 18.68 31.10 18.33
CA GLN A 89 17.82 32.01 19.08
C GLN A 89 16.39 31.50 19.18
N GLY A 90 16.13 30.23 18.85
CA GLY A 90 14.79 29.61 18.88
C GLY A 90 13.84 30.12 17.81
N ARG A 91 14.32 30.84 16.79
CA ARG A 91 13.49 31.35 15.70
C ARG A 91 13.38 30.31 14.61
N VAL A 92 12.16 29.99 14.25
CA VAL A 92 11.87 29.04 13.16
C VAL A 92 12.08 29.72 11.81
N ARG A 93 13.00 29.21 11.01
CA ARG A 93 13.25 29.66 9.64
C ARG A 93 12.77 28.62 8.64
N LEU A 94 12.09 29.08 7.59
CA LEU A 94 11.76 28.28 6.43
C LEU A 94 13.02 28.07 5.58
N ALA A 95 13.52 26.84 5.54
CA ALA A 95 14.53 26.43 4.57
C ALA A 95 13.85 25.66 3.44
N THR A 96 14.15 25.96 2.21
CA THR A 96 13.77 25.12 1.07
C THR A 96 14.53 23.81 1.14
N MET A 97 13.84 22.69 1.02
CA MET A 97 14.53 21.42 0.78
C MET A 97 15.36 21.54 -0.49
N PRO A 98 16.57 20.94 -0.53
CA PRO A 98 17.38 20.96 -1.74
C PRO A 98 16.58 20.36 -2.89
N THR A 99 16.39 21.13 -3.95
CA THR A 99 15.77 20.67 -5.19
C THR A 99 16.75 19.73 -5.88
N LEU A 100 16.49 18.44 -5.80
CA LEU A 100 17.22 17.46 -6.55
C LEU A 100 16.71 17.43 -8.01
N ARG A 101 17.61 17.07 -8.94
CA ARG A 101 17.24 16.91 -10.35
C ARG A 101 16.13 15.88 -10.46
N ARG A 102 15.01 16.25 -11.10
CA ARG A 102 13.86 15.35 -11.26
C ARG A 102 14.29 14.09 -12.02
N ALA A 103 14.08 12.93 -11.43
CA ALA A 103 14.26 11.65 -12.09
C ALA A 103 13.05 11.35 -12.98
N SER A 104 13.27 10.73 -14.14
CA SER A 104 12.18 10.26 -14.99
C SER A 104 11.58 8.97 -14.43
N PHE A 105 10.26 8.94 -14.35
CA PHE A 105 9.53 7.74 -13.96
C PHE A 105 9.13 7.00 -15.25
N THR A 106 9.96 6.07 -15.68
CA THR A 106 9.75 5.32 -16.92
C THR A 106 9.39 3.87 -16.62
N SER A 107 8.55 3.27 -17.45
CA SER A 107 8.33 1.84 -17.44
C SER A 107 8.43 1.28 -18.86
N ARG A 108 8.82 0.02 -18.99
CA ARG A 108 8.69 -0.66 -20.27
C ARG A 108 7.23 -0.63 -20.72
N PRO A 109 6.94 -0.27 -22.00
CA PRO A 109 5.58 -0.22 -22.50
C PRO A 109 4.91 -1.59 -22.28
N TRP A 110 3.75 -1.60 -21.70
CA TRP A 110 2.93 -2.79 -21.52
C TRP A 110 1.49 -2.48 -21.94
N SER A 111 0.88 -3.43 -22.63
CA SER A 111 -0.48 -3.26 -23.12
C SER A 111 -1.45 -3.90 -22.14
N PRO A 112 -2.37 -3.15 -21.54
CA PRO A 112 -3.41 -3.69 -20.69
C PRO A 112 -4.55 -4.35 -21.47
N ASN A 113 -4.43 -4.52 -22.80
CA ASN A 113 -5.43 -5.20 -23.62
C ASN A 113 -5.20 -6.73 -23.56
N PRO A 114 -6.09 -7.49 -22.91
CA PRO A 114 -5.92 -8.93 -22.72
C PRO A 114 -5.93 -9.71 -24.04
N LEU A 115 -6.74 -9.30 -25.02
CA LEU A 115 -6.82 -9.99 -26.31
C LEU A 115 -5.53 -9.84 -27.11
N LYS A 116 -4.96 -8.62 -27.18
CA LYS A 116 -3.66 -8.40 -27.83
C LYS A 116 -2.52 -9.17 -27.14
N ALA A 117 -2.58 -9.28 -25.82
CA ALA A 117 -1.59 -10.05 -25.06
C ALA A 117 -1.72 -11.55 -25.31
N LEU A 118 -2.94 -12.08 -25.39
CA LEU A 118 -3.24 -13.47 -25.71
C LEU A 118 -2.73 -13.83 -27.11
N PHE A 119 -3.10 -13.05 -28.14
CA PHE A 119 -2.65 -13.29 -29.52
C PHE A 119 -1.14 -13.22 -29.66
N ARG A 120 -0.45 -12.30 -28.96
CA ARG A 120 1.02 -12.27 -28.94
C ARG A 120 1.61 -13.49 -28.23
N SER A 121 0.98 -13.99 -27.19
CA SER A 121 1.45 -15.18 -26.45
C SER A 121 1.27 -16.44 -27.28
N ILE A 122 0.15 -16.58 -27.96
CA ILE A 122 -0.11 -17.69 -28.91
C ILE A 122 0.85 -17.60 -30.10
N GLY A 123 1.02 -16.41 -30.69
CA GLY A 123 1.96 -16.20 -31.79
C GLY A 123 3.41 -16.57 -31.42
N ARG A 124 3.86 -16.25 -30.20
CA ARG A 124 5.19 -16.66 -29.72
C ARG A 124 5.31 -18.17 -29.50
N LEU A 125 4.25 -18.81 -29.02
CA LEU A 125 4.21 -20.25 -28.79
C LEU A 125 4.28 -21.02 -30.12
N LEU A 126 3.58 -20.51 -31.14
CA LEU A 126 3.49 -21.16 -32.45
C LEU A 126 4.65 -20.81 -33.41
N LEU A 127 5.20 -19.59 -33.31
CA LEU A 127 6.19 -19.06 -34.23
C LEU A 127 7.62 -19.02 -33.67
N GLY A 128 7.87 -19.54 -32.47
CA GLY A 128 9.21 -19.64 -31.89
C GLY A 128 9.93 -18.29 -31.79
N GLY A 129 9.20 -17.22 -31.48
CA GLY A 129 9.72 -15.86 -31.52
C GLY A 129 10.75 -15.57 -30.44
N GLY A 130 11.94 -15.26 -30.88
CA GLY A 130 13.07 -14.85 -30.07
C GLY A 130 12.80 -13.62 -29.20
N SER A 131 13.55 -13.54 -28.12
CA SER A 131 13.63 -12.40 -27.21
C SER A 131 13.71 -11.07 -27.97
N GLN A 132 12.67 -10.24 -27.90
CA GLN A 132 12.77 -8.88 -28.42
C GLN A 132 13.81 -8.12 -27.59
N ARG A 133 14.90 -7.71 -28.22
CA ARG A 133 15.78 -6.64 -27.75
C ARG A 133 14.92 -5.38 -27.51
N PRO A 134 15.21 -4.59 -26.48
CA PRO A 134 14.55 -3.29 -26.28
C PRO A 134 14.76 -2.41 -27.51
N GLU A 135 13.70 -1.76 -28.01
CA GLU A 135 13.87 -0.70 -28.99
C GLU A 135 14.74 0.41 -28.36
N GLU A 136 15.89 0.63 -28.97
CA GLU A 136 16.78 1.75 -28.73
C GLU A 136 16.05 3.02 -29.17
N GLY A 137 15.66 3.88 -28.24
CA GLY A 137 14.99 5.14 -28.59
C GLY A 137 14.49 6.01 -27.43
N SER A 138 14.87 5.69 -26.18
CA SER A 138 14.62 6.61 -25.06
C SER A 138 15.96 6.95 -24.41
N ALA A 139 16.19 8.27 -24.19
CA ALA A 139 17.38 8.78 -23.51
C ALA A 139 17.67 7.95 -22.26
N ALA A 140 18.80 7.29 -22.25
CA ALA A 140 19.19 6.33 -21.24
C ALA A 140 19.24 7.00 -19.87
N VAL A 141 18.20 6.76 -19.06
CA VAL A 141 18.37 6.76 -17.62
C VAL A 141 19.35 5.62 -17.36
N PRO A 142 20.46 5.81 -16.61
CA PRO A 142 21.34 4.70 -16.25
C PRO A 142 20.46 3.57 -15.75
N GLU A 143 20.47 2.43 -16.45
CA GLU A 143 19.78 1.26 -15.94
C GLU A 143 20.36 0.98 -14.55
N PRO A 144 19.53 0.91 -13.51
CA PRO A 144 20.02 0.48 -12.20
C PRO A 144 20.70 -0.85 -12.41
N ASP A 145 21.86 -1.04 -11.81
CA ASP A 145 22.71 -2.23 -11.93
C ASP A 145 21.85 -3.48 -12.12
N ALA A 146 22.11 -4.20 -13.20
CA ALA A 146 21.30 -5.37 -13.54
C ALA A 146 21.19 -6.28 -12.31
N PRO A 147 20.01 -6.77 -11.97
CA PRO A 147 19.84 -7.62 -10.79
C PRO A 147 20.78 -8.80 -10.91
N MET A 148 21.53 -9.07 -9.83
CA MET A 148 22.42 -10.25 -9.76
C MET A 148 21.66 -11.49 -10.21
N PRO A 149 22.27 -12.43 -10.93
CA PRO A 149 21.60 -13.64 -11.37
C PRO A 149 20.85 -14.28 -10.21
N ALA A 150 19.59 -14.61 -10.43
CA ALA A 150 18.77 -15.24 -9.41
C ALA A 150 19.46 -16.52 -8.92
N GLY A 151 19.69 -16.63 -7.61
CA GLY A 151 20.20 -17.86 -7.01
C GLY A 151 19.25 -19.04 -7.26
N ARG A 152 19.63 -20.24 -6.83
CA ARG A 152 18.83 -21.47 -7.03
C ARG A 152 17.42 -21.43 -6.39
N TRP A 153 17.09 -20.37 -5.66
CA TRP A 153 15.79 -20.19 -5.03
C TRP A 153 14.61 -20.18 -6.03
N HIS A 154 14.81 -19.68 -7.25
CA HIS A 154 13.74 -19.64 -8.27
C HIS A 154 13.34 -21.03 -8.76
N VAL A 155 14.30 -21.98 -8.83
CA VAL A 155 14.02 -23.39 -9.13
C VAL A 155 13.24 -24.00 -7.96
N ALA A 156 13.69 -23.77 -6.71
CA ALA A 156 12.98 -24.24 -5.53
C ALA A 156 11.54 -23.71 -5.47
N ALA A 157 11.34 -22.41 -5.73
CA ALA A 157 10.01 -21.80 -5.79
C ALA A 157 9.12 -22.45 -6.86
N SER A 158 9.68 -22.76 -8.04
CA SER A 158 8.95 -23.43 -9.13
C SER A 158 8.53 -24.85 -8.75
N VAL A 159 9.43 -25.62 -8.13
CA VAL A 159 9.14 -26.98 -7.65
C VAL A 159 8.05 -26.93 -6.54
N ARG A 160 8.17 -26.02 -5.59
CA ARG A 160 7.19 -25.87 -4.49
C ARG A 160 5.81 -25.48 -5.01
N ARG A 161 5.74 -24.59 -6.00
CA ARG A 161 4.47 -24.26 -6.67
C ARG A 161 3.89 -25.43 -7.42
N PHE A 162 4.73 -26.21 -8.11
CA PHE A 162 4.27 -27.42 -8.77
C PHE A 162 3.66 -28.40 -7.77
N ILE A 163 4.32 -28.63 -6.63
CA ILE A 163 3.82 -29.49 -5.55
C ILE A 163 2.48 -28.94 -5.02
N LEU A 164 2.39 -27.62 -4.77
CA LEU A 164 1.15 -26.99 -4.30
C LEU A 164 0.00 -27.21 -5.29
N VAL A 165 0.23 -26.92 -6.57
CA VAL A 165 -0.80 -27.08 -7.62
C VAL A 165 -1.20 -28.55 -7.77
N PHE A 166 -0.22 -29.47 -7.75
CA PHE A 166 -0.47 -30.90 -7.82
C PHE A 166 -1.36 -31.37 -6.65
N LEU A 167 -1.04 -30.96 -5.41
CA LEU A 167 -1.81 -31.34 -4.23
C LEU A 167 -3.24 -30.79 -4.29
N VAL A 168 -3.39 -29.53 -4.73
CA VAL A 168 -4.72 -28.91 -4.89
C VAL A 168 -5.54 -29.64 -5.93
N ILE A 169 -4.95 -29.96 -7.09
CA ILE A 169 -5.66 -30.68 -8.17
C ILE A 169 -6.00 -32.10 -7.72
N ALA A 170 -5.05 -32.85 -7.17
CA ALA A 170 -5.27 -34.21 -6.72
C ALA A 170 -6.38 -34.30 -5.67
N GLN A 171 -6.32 -33.44 -4.66
CA GLN A 171 -7.36 -33.38 -3.63
C GLN A 171 -8.73 -32.98 -4.19
N THR A 172 -8.76 -32.01 -5.14
CA THR A 172 -10.01 -31.58 -5.77
C THR A 172 -10.63 -32.69 -6.62
N VAL A 173 -9.82 -33.41 -7.39
CA VAL A 173 -10.29 -34.56 -8.20
C VAL A 173 -10.90 -35.64 -7.30
N VAL A 174 -10.19 -36.02 -6.23
CA VAL A 174 -10.68 -37.02 -5.26
C VAL A 174 -11.99 -36.56 -4.62
N ALA A 175 -12.04 -35.32 -4.13
CA ALA A 175 -13.24 -34.76 -3.50
C ALA A 175 -14.42 -34.67 -4.48
N THR A 176 -14.18 -34.26 -5.72
CA THR A 176 -15.23 -34.19 -6.76
C THR A 176 -15.73 -35.60 -7.15
N TYR A 177 -14.83 -36.58 -7.21
CA TYR A 177 -15.20 -37.96 -7.44
C TYR A 177 -16.15 -38.50 -6.32
N TYR A 178 -15.79 -38.26 -5.05
CA TYR A 178 -16.68 -38.64 -3.96
C TYR A 178 -18.00 -37.86 -3.95
N MET A 179 -17.98 -36.60 -4.38
CA MET A 179 -19.21 -35.83 -4.50
C MET A 179 -20.18 -36.40 -5.55
N THR A 180 -19.70 -37.02 -6.64
CA THR A 180 -20.58 -37.72 -7.58
C THR A 180 -21.37 -38.87 -6.94
N ALA A 181 -20.79 -39.58 -5.99
CA ALA A 181 -21.45 -40.68 -5.29
C ALA A 181 -22.58 -40.21 -4.33
N VAL A 182 -22.53 -38.95 -3.91
CA VAL A 182 -23.53 -38.34 -3.01
C VAL A 182 -24.72 -37.78 -3.79
N LEU A 183 -24.51 -37.43 -5.08
CA LEU A 183 -25.56 -36.86 -5.92
C LEU A 183 -26.59 -37.89 -6.36
N PRO A 184 -27.89 -37.55 -6.39
CA PRO A 184 -28.98 -38.47 -6.71
C PRO A 184 -28.85 -39.22 -8.03
N TYR A 185 -28.34 -38.53 -9.06
CA TYR A 185 -28.20 -39.08 -10.41
C TYR A 185 -26.73 -39.36 -10.78
N HIS A 186 -25.83 -39.39 -9.82
CA HIS A 186 -24.41 -39.68 -10.01
C HIS A 186 -23.69 -38.87 -11.10
N GLY A 187 -24.11 -37.62 -11.30
CA GLY A 187 -23.55 -36.73 -12.32
C GLY A 187 -24.19 -36.86 -13.71
N ALA A 188 -25.26 -37.64 -13.88
CA ALA A 188 -25.93 -37.83 -15.17
C ALA A 188 -26.89 -36.69 -15.53
N HIS A 189 -27.32 -35.88 -14.56
CA HIS A 189 -28.23 -34.77 -14.78
C HIS A 189 -27.47 -33.46 -15.00
N ALA A 190 -27.90 -32.61 -15.96
CA ALA A 190 -27.21 -31.36 -16.30
C ALA A 190 -27.01 -30.42 -15.09
N LEU A 191 -28.00 -30.37 -14.17
CA LEU A 191 -27.92 -29.58 -12.96
C LEU A 191 -26.82 -30.09 -12.03
N GLU A 192 -26.63 -31.42 -11.91
CA GLU A 192 -25.55 -32.02 -11.12
C GLU A 192 -24.17 -31.75 -11.74
N VAL A 193 -24.07 -31.79 -13.09
CA VAL A 193 -22.82 -31.41 -13.78
C VAL A 193 -22.44 -29.97 -13.46
N ALA A 194 -23.41 -29.05 -13.49
CA ALA A 194 -23.17 -27.65 -13.11
C ALA A 194 -22.71 -27.53 -11.65
N MET A 195 -23.33 -28.26 -10.74
CA MET A 195 -22.95 -28.31 -9.32
C MET A 195 -21.54 -28.89 -9.13
N LEU A 196 -21.19 -29.97 -9.82
CA LEU A 196 -19.86 -30.60 -9.74
C LEU A 196 -18.76 -29.66 -10.24
N ILE A 197 -18.98 -28.94 -11.34
CA ILE A 197 -18.04 -27.94 -11.83
C ILE A 197 -17.86 -26.84 -10.79
N LEU A 198 -18.94 -26.31 -10.23
CA LEU A 198 -18.91 -25.25 -9.24
C LEU A 198 -18.25 -25.73 -7.95
N TYR A 199 -18.58 -26.95 -7.51
CA TYR A 199 -17.95 -27.59 -6.36
C TYR A 199 -16.43 -27.72 -6.56
N ALA A 200 -15.99 -28.22 -7.72
CA ALA A 200 -14.57 -28.38 -8.02
C ALA A 200 -13.81 -27.03 -7.94
N VAL A 201 -14.39 -25.95 -8.50
CA VAL A 201 -13.80 -24.61 -8.42
C VAL A 201 -13.70 -24.11 -6.98
N LEU A 202 -14.79 -24.21 -6.22
CA LEU A 202 -14.84 -23.77 -4.82
C LEU A 202 -13.95 -24.62 -3.91
N PHE A 203 -13.93 -25.94 -4.13
CA PHE A 203 -13.09 -26.84 -3.36
C PHE A 203 -11.61 -26.62 -3.66
N ALA A 204 -11.23 -26.41 -4.92
CA ALA A 204 -9.86 -26.05 -5.28
C ALA A 204 -9.42 -24.75 -4.59
N TRP A 205 -10.31 -23.76 -4.49
CA TRP A 205 -10.05 -22.52 -3.79
C TRP A 205 -9.76 -22.73 -2.30
N VAL A 206 -10.59 -23.50 -1.60
CA VAL A 206 -10.40 -23.86 -0.19
C VAL A 206 -9.14 -24.70 0.00
N SER A 207 -8.92 -25.70 -0.87
CA SER A 207 -7.75 -26.58 -0.87
C SER A 207 -6.45 -25.80 -1.04
N ALA A 208 -6.41 -24.79 -1.90
CA ALA A 208 -5.24 -23.93 -2.06
C ALA A 208 -4.88 -23.18 -0.77
N GLY A 209 -5.89 -22.66 -0.04
CA GLY A 209 -5.70 -22.07 1.28
C GLY A 209 -5.19 -23.08 2.32
N PHE A 210 -5.79 -24.27 2.36
CA PHE A 210 -5.39 -25.35 3.26
C PHE A 210 -3.92 -25.77 3.04
N TRP A 211 -3.52 -26.06 1.80
CA TRP A 211 -2.16 -26.48 1.51
C TRP A 211 -1.14 -25.36 1.73
N THR A 212 -1.51 -24.09 1.48
CA THR A 212 -0.67 -22.95 1.84
C THR A 212 -0.44 -22.88 3.35
N ALA A 213 -1.48 -23.02 4.17
CA ALA A 213 -1.36 -23.05 5.62
C ALA A 213 -0.56 -24.26 6.11
N MET A 214 -0.76 -25.44 5.52
CA MET A 214 -0.01 -26.65 5.85
C MET A 214 1.48 -26.50 5.54
N MET A 215 1.84 -25.95 4.40
CA MET A 215 3.23 -25.63 4.04
C MET A 215 3.84 -24.63 5.03
N GLY A 216 3.06 -23.62 5.46
CA GLY A 216 3.48 -22.68 6.48
C GLY A 216 3.68 -23.32 7.84
N PHE A 217 2.80 -24.23 8.25
CA PHE A 217 2.95 -25.00 9.48
C PHE A 217 4.24 -25.82 9.47
N LEU A 218 4.49 -26.56 8.39
CA LEU A 218 5.72 -27.34 8.25
C LEU A 218 6.96 -26.45 8.22
N GLN A 219 6.90 -25.29 7.55
CA GLN A 219 7.99 -24.32 7.53
C GLN A 219 8.32 -23.79 8.93
N LEU A 220 7.31 -23.44 9.74
CA LEU A 220 7.50 -22.98 11.11
C LEU A 220 7.99 -24.08 12.05
N LEU A 221 7.56 -25.34 11.82
CA LEU A 221 7.99 -26.49 12.61
C LEU A 221 9.44 -26.89 12.31
N ILE A 222 9.83 -26.92 11.04
CA ILE A 222 11.19 -27.29 10.59
C ILE A 222 12.18 -26.17 10.84
N GLY A 223 11.71 -24.91 10.88
CA GLY A 223 12.54 -23.74 11.13
C GLY A 223 13.09 -23.13 9.84
N GLN A 224 14.41 -22.91 9.76
CA GLN A 224 15.01 -22.11 8.71
C GLN A 224 15.02 -22.81 7.35
N ASP A 225 14.48 -22.14 6.34
CA ASP A 225 14.65 -22.49 4.94
C ASP A 225 15.96 -21.92 4.37
N ARG A 226 16.77 -22.76 3.73
CA ARG A 226 18.05 -22.33 3.12
C ARG A 226 17.87 -21.30 2.00
N TYR A 227 16.72 -21.27 1.35
CA TYR A 227 16.42 -20.36 0.25
C TYR A 227 15.75 -19.06 0.69
N SER A 228 15.37 -18.94 1.95
CA SER A 228 14.70 -17.75 2.48
C SER A 228 15.69 -16.64 2.85
N ILE A 229 15.23 -15.41 2.81
CA ILE A 229 15.92 -14.22 3.33
C ILE A 229 15.62 -14.03 4.82
N ASN A 230 15.97 -14.99 5.66
CA ASN A 230 15.68 -14.88 7.09
C ASN A 230 16.53 -13.81 7.77
N SER A 231 15.91 -13.11 8.72
CA SER A 231 16.60 -12.10 9.53
C SER A 231 17.78 -12.69 10.30
N SER A 232 17.66 -13.92 10.81
CA SER A 232 18.73 -14.60 11.54
C SER A 232 20.00 -14.90 10.73
N LYS A 233 19.91 -14.90 9.38
CA LYS A 233 21.07 -15.15 8.49
C LYS A 233 21.95 -13.93 8.24
N VAL A 234 21.44 -12.74 8.56
CA VAL A 234 22.15 -11.49 8.33
C VAL A 234 22.75 -11.01 9.67
N PRO A 235 24.05 -10.73 9.74
CA PRO A 235 24.65 -10.23 10.95
C PRO A 235 24.04 -8.88 11.35
N ASP A 236 23.95 -8.65 12.65
CA ASP A 236 23.54 -7.33 13.18
C ASP A 236 24.72 -6.37 13.08
N SER A 237 24.80 -5.65 11.98
CA SER A 237 25.86 -4.73 11.66
C SER A 237 25.33 -3.31 11.43
N LYS A 238 26.20 -2.32 11.61
CA LYS A 238 25.84 -0.94 11.25
C LYS A 238 25.56 -0.84 9.76
N LEU A 239 24.52 -0.07 9.43
CA LEU A 239 24.20 0.22 8.04
C LEU A 239 25.34 1.02 7.38
N PRO A 240 25.72 0.66 6.14
CA PRO A 240 26.70 1.45 5.40
C PRO A 240 26.17 2.86 5.14
N GLY A 241 27.06 3.86 5.06
CA GLY A 241 26.68 5.27 4.88
C GLY A 241 25.87 5.56 3.63
N GLY A 242 25.95 4.68 2.61
CA GLY A 242 25.13 4.75 1.39
C GLY A 242 23.74 4.14 1.52
N ALA A 243 23.38 3.49 2.62
CA ALA A 243 22.07 2.83 2.82
C ALA A 243 20.98 3.80 3.31
N ARG A 244 20.97 5.05 2.79
CA ARG A 244 19.94 6.04 3.17
C ARG A 244 18.55 5.56 2.79
N THR A 245 17.64 5.64 3.75
CA THR A 245 16.27 5.16 3.65
C THR A 245 15.28 6.27 3.95
N ALA A 246 14.34 6.53 3.03
CA ALA A 246 13.23 7.44 3.27
C ALA A 246 12.02 6.67 3.83
N ILE A 247 11.50 7.11 4.96
CA ILE A 247 10.22 6.60 5.51
C ILE A 247 9.12 7.53 5.02
N LEU A 248 8.21 6.99 4.21
CA LEU A 248 7.14 7.72 3.54
C LEU A 248 5.81 7.40 4.20
N MET A 249 5.11 8.42 4.67
CA MET A 249 3.76 8.31 5.23
C MET A 249 2.78 9.16 4.40
N PRO A 250 2.17 8.58 3.36
CA PRO A 250 1.11 9.24 2.60
C PRO A 250 -0.17 9.35 3.43
N ILE A 251 -0.68 10.56 3.61
CA ILE A 251 -1.89 10.84 4.39
C ILE A 251 -2.92 11.61 3.57
N CYS A 252 -4.21 11.48 3.91
CA CYS A 252 -5.28 12.20 3.25
C CYS A 252 -6.55 12.27 4.10
N ASN A 253 -6.81 13.40 4.75
CA ASN A 253 -7.94 13.63 5.64
C ASN A 253 -8.01 12.63 6.81
N GLU A 254 -6.85 12.26 7.34
CA GLU A 254 -6.72 11.32 8.46
C GLU A 254 -6.83 12.04 9.81
N ASN A 255 -7.00 11.27 10.88
CA ASN A 255 -6.95 11.80 12.24
C ASN A 255 -5.51 12.20 12.58
N THR A 256 -5.26 13.51 12.65
CA THR A 256 -3.93 14.09 12.80
C THR A 256 -3.23 13.63 14.07
N ALA A 257 -3.91 13.65 15.22
CA ALA A 257 -3.32 13.26 16.50
C ALA A 257 -2.79 11.80 16.45
N ARG A 258 -3.56 10.92 15.84
CA ARG A 258 -3.22 9.50 15.73
C ARG A 258 -2.06 9.25 14.77
N VAL A 259 -2.08 9.89 13.60
CA VAL A 259 -1.00 9.80 12.60
C VAL A 259 0.32 10.24 13.21
N PHE A 260 0.34 11.40 13.86
CA PHE A 260 1.58 11.95 14.42
C PHE A 260 2.06 11.22 15.68
N ALA A 261 1.14 10.64 16.48
CA ALA A 261 1.52 9.75 17.58
C ALA A 261 2.22 8.47 17.08
N GLY A 262 1.69 7.84 16.03
CA GLY A 262 2.32 6.66 15.38
C GLY A 262 3.67 7.00 14.75
N LEU A 263 3.75 8.14 14.06
CA LEU A 263 5.00 8.62 13.46
C LEU A 263 6.06 8.92 14.53
N ARG A 264 5.67 9.56 15.64
CA ARG A 264 6.56 9.81 16.79
C ARG A 264 7.10 8.51 17.39
N ALA A 265 6.21 7.56 17.64
CA ALA A 265 6.61 6.25 18.19
C ALA A 265 7.63 5.55 17.27
N THR A 266 7.41 5.59 15.96
CA THR A 266 8.33 5.04 14.97
C THR A 266 9.66 5.82 14.96
N TYR A 267 9.62 7.16 14.95
CA TYR A 267 10.80 8.02 14.98
C TYR A 267 11.66 7.75 16.21
N ASP A 268 11.06 7.80 17.41
CA ASP A 268 11.77 7.56 18.68
C ASP A 268 12.39 6.16 18.73
N SER A 269 11.69 5.16 18.18
CA SER A 269 12.20 3.80 18.10
C SER A 269 13.41 3.70 17.15
N VAL A 270 13.40 4.40 16.03
CA VAL A 270 14.53 4.47 15.09
C VAL A 270 15.72 5.19 15.73
N MET A 271 15.50 6.31 16.43
CA MET A 271 16.58 7.03 17.10
C MET A 271 17.23 6.18 18.20
N ARG A 272 16.43 5.44 18.99
CA ARG A 272 16.94 4.51 20.01
C ARG A 272 17.76 3.35 19.44
N SER A 273 17.60 2.99 18.17
CA SER A 273 18.42 1.95 17.53
C SER A 273 19.88 2.35 17.33
N GLY A 274 20.24 3.62 17.53
CA GLY A 274 21.58 4.17 17.28
C GLY A 274 21.93 4.30 15.79
N GLN A 275 21.03 3.95 14.87
CA GLN A 275 21.20 4.02 13.41
C GLN A 275 20.28 5.06 12.75
N GLY A 276 19.71 5.96 13.53
CA GLY A 276 18.77 6.99 13.06
C GLY A 276 19.33 7.88 11.95
N ALA A 277 20.66 8.03 11.84
CA ALA A 277 21.28 8.83 10.79
C ALA A 277 21.01 8.29 9.36
N ALA A 278 20.66 7.01 9.21
CA ALA A 278 20.34 6.40 7.93
C ALA A 278 18.90 6.65 7.47
N PHE A 279 18.04 7.25 8.31
CA PHE A 279 16.61 7.37 8.07
C PHE A 279 16.14 8.83 8.07
N ASP A 280 15.36 9.20 7.06
CA ASP A 280 14.64 10.47 6.99
C ASP A 280 13.13 10.18 6.83
N PHE A 281 12.29 11.05 7.40
CA PHE A 281 10.85 10.85 7.47
C PHE A 281 10.13 11.88 6.60
N TYR A 282 9.16 11.43 5.83
CA TYR A 282 8.37 12.27 4.92
C TYR A 282 6.89 12.06 5.13
N ILE A 283 6.21 13.10 5.57
CA ILE A 283 4.75 13.16 5.62
C ILE A 283 4.28 13.71 4.28
N LEU A 284 3.60 12.86 3.51
CA LEU A 284 3.19 13.17 2.14
C LEU A 284 1.67 13.42 2.12
N SER A 285 1.26 14.66 2.37
CA SER A 285 -0.15 15.02 2.49
C SER A 285 -0.83 15.22 1.14
N ASP A 286 -1.98 14.59 0.97
CA ASP A 286 -2.98 14.79 -0.08
C ASP A 286 -4.30 15.34 0.50
N THR A 287 -4.25 15.86 1.71
CA THR A 287 -5.42 16.35 2.47
C THR A 287 -6.08 17.51 1.75
N SER A 288 -7.38 17.41 1.55
CA SER A 288 -8.21 18.43 0.91
C SER A 288 -8.93 19.32 1.92
N ASP A 289 -9.19 18.81 3.13
CA ASP A 289 -9.86 19.55 4.20
C ASP A 289 -8.94 20.64 4.75
N PRO A 290 -9.36 21.93 4.75
CA PRO A 290 -8.52 23.03 5.21
C PRO A 290 -8.17 22.97 6.70
N ASP A 291 -9.09 22.53 7.55
CA ASP A 291 -8.86 22.48 9.00
C ASP A 291 -7.90 21.35 9.35
N ILE A 292 -8.04 20.19 8.71
CA ILE A 292 -7.10 19.07 8.87
C ILE A 292 -5.71 19.48 8.37
N ARG A 293 -5.61 20.24 7.26
CA ARG A 293 -4.30 20.73 6.76
C ARG A 293 -3.57 21.60 7.77
N VAL A 294 -4.30 22.51 8.42
CA VAL A 294 -3.69 23.36 9.47
C VAL A 294 -3.24 22.50 10.65
N ALA A 295 -4.09 21.56 11.09
CA ALA A 295 -3.76 20.66 12.18
C ALA A 295 -2.55 19.76 11.86
N GLU A 296 -2.41 19.27 10.60
CA GLU A 296 -1.25 18.51 10.16
C GLU A 296 0.06 19.32 10.23
N LEU A 297 0.02 20.59 9.83
CA LEU A 297 1.19 21.47 9.88
C LEU A 297 1.62 21.79 11.30
N GLU A 298 0.64 22.08 12.16
CA GLU A 298 0.90 22.33 13.58
C GLU A 298 1.48 21.08 14.26
N ALA A 299 0.86 19.93 14.06
CA ALA A 299 1.32 18.66 14.63
C ALA A 299 2.74 18.31 14.13
N TRP A 300 3.04 18.56 12.83
CA TRP A 300 4.39 18.36 12.30
C TRP A 300 5.42 19.28 12.99
N LEU A 301 5.08 20.56 13.15
CA LEU A 301 5.97 21.52 13.80
C LEU A 301 6.22 21.17 15.27
N LEU A 302 5.17 20.81 16.00
CA LEU A 302 5.26 20.36 17.40
C LEU A 302 6.14 19.10 17.49
N LEU A 303 5.89 18.10 16.64
CA LEU A 303 6.72 16.90 16.59
C LEU A 303 8.19 17.25 16.37
N CYS A 304 8.50 18.07 15.36
CA CYS A 304 9.88 18.46 15.07
C CYS A 304 10.58 19.16 16.25
N ARG A 305 9.86 20.00 17.00
CA ARG A 305 10.38 20.65 18.20
C ARG A 305 10.65 19.67 19.33
N GLU A 306 9.69 18.80 19.61
CA GLU A 306 9.79 17.85 20.72
C GLU A 306 10.90 16.82 20.54
N VAL A 307 11.10 16.34 19.31
CA VAL A 307 12.07 15.27 19.01
C VAL A 307 13.37 15.77 18.38
N GLY A 308 13.56 17.09 18.22
CA GLY A 308 14.71 17.64 17.49
C GLY A 308 14.73 17.20 16.02
N GLY A 309 13.56 17.02 15.41
CA GLY A 309 13.39 16.41 14.10
C GLY A 309 13.63 17.34 12.89
N PHE A 310 13.99 18.60 13.11
CA PHE A 310 14.24 19.54 12.01
C PHE A 310 15.38 19.07 11.10
N GLY A 311 15.13 19.12 9.78
CA GLY A 311 16.07 18.63 8.78
C GLY A 311 16.05 17.11 8.57
N ARG A 312 15.18 16.38 9.31
CA ARG A 312 15.03 14.92 9.22
C ARG A 312 13.58 14.48 9.05
N VAL A 313 12.64 15.22 9.65
CA VAL A 313 11.19 15.02 9.47
C VAL A 313 10.65 16.11 8.57
N HIS A 314 10.17 15.72 7.41
CA HIS A 314 9.75 16.63 6.36
C HIS A 314 8.24 16.50 6.12
N TYR A 315 7.57 17.63 5.90
CA TYR A 315 6.16 17.68 5.51
C TYR A 315 6.04 18.23 4.09
N ARG A 316 5.29 17.55 3.24
CA ARG A 316 5.00 18.02 1.89
C ARG A 316 3.53 17.78 1.56
N ARG A 317 2.84 18.82 1.08
CA ARG A 317 1.48 18.76 0.54
C ARG A 317 1.50 18.89 -0.99
N ARG A 318 0.69 18.09 -1.68
CA ARG A 318 0.43 18.27 -3.12
C ARG A 318 -0.83 19.12 -3.32
N ARG A 319 -0.81 19.97 -4.35
CA ARG A 319 -2.00 20.73 -4.78
C ARG A 319 -3.05 19.82 -5.42
N HIS A 320 -2.61 18.88 -6.27
CA HIS A 320 -3.49 17.98 -7.03
C HIS A 320 -3.24 16.53 -6.63
N ARG A 321 -4.30 15.84 -6.22
CA ARG A 321 -4.29 14.42 -5.81
C ARG A 321 -4.32 13.48 -7.04
N ILE A 322 -3.34 13.59 -7.94
CA ILE A 322 -3.24 12.75 -9.13
C ILE A 322 -2.77 11.34 -8.71
N LYS A 323 -3.48 10.30 -9.17
CA LYS A 323 -3.18 8.88 -8.86
C LYS A 323 -3.14 8.55 -7.37
N ARG A 324 -3.78 9.35 -6.51
CA ARG A 324 -3.90 9.10 -5.06
C ARG A 324 -2.55 8.71 -4.42
N LYS A 325 -2.50 7.65 -3.57
CA LYS A 325 -1.31 7.18 -2.87
C LYS A 325 -0.15 6.86 -3.80
N SER A 326 -0.36 6.06 -4.86
CA SER A 326 0.70 5.71 -5.81
C SER A 326 1.29 6.93 -6.51
N GLY A 327 0.46 7.90 -6.89
CA GLY A 327 0.93 9.15 -7.48
C GLY A 327 1.66 10.05 -6.48
N ASN A 328 1.31 9.98 -5.19
CA ASN A 328 1.97 10.70 -4.12
C ASN A 328 3.41 10.18 -3.91
N ILE A 329 3.55 8.85 -3.84
CA ILE A 329 4.84 8.18 -3.76
C ILE A 329 5.67 8.43 -5.02
N ALA A 330 5.07 8.33 -6.21
CA ALA A 330 5.75 8.58 -7.47
C ALA A 330 6.27 10.03 -7.58
N ASP A 331 5.52 11.01 -7.06
CA ASP A 331 5.96 12.41 -7.03
C ASP A 331 7.15 12.60 -6.08
N PHE A 332 7.12 11.97 -4.89
CA PHE A 332 8.26 11.93 -3.98
C PHE A 332 9.49 11.33 -4.68
N CYS A 333 9.35 10.16 -5.28
CA CYS A 333 10.46 9.47 -5.95
C CYS A 333 11.09 10.32 -7.05
N ARG A 334 10.29 11.03 -7.85
CA ARG A 334 10.80 11.94 -8.90
C ARG A 334 11.59 13.11 -8.35
N ARG A 335 11.20 13.65 -7.18
CA ARG A 335 11.80 14.86 -6.62
C ARG A 335 13.02 14.55 -5.76
N TRP A 336 12.90 13.57 -4.88
CA TRP A 336 13.91 13.29 -3.85
C TRP A 336 14.43 11.85 -3.85
N GLY A 337 13.83 10.97 -4.66
CA GLY A 337 14.20 9.56 -4.69
C GLY A 337 15.68 9.29 -4.95
N SER A 338 16.34 10.13 -5.76
CA SER A 338 17.77 9.98 -6.05
C SER A 338 18.70 10.17 -4.84
N ALA A 339 18.21 10.76 -3.75
CA ALA A 339 18.97 10.91 -2.50
C ALA A 339 18.94 9.63 -1.63
N TYR A 340 18.08 8.67 -1.98
CA TYR A 340 17.81 7.49 -1.16
C TYR A 340 18.04 6.21 -1.96
N LYS A 341 18.70 5.25 -1.31
CA LYS A 341 18.83 3.90 -1.84
C LYS A 341 17.55 3.11 -1.65
N TYR A 342 16.87 3.34 -0.53
CA TYR A 342 15.65 2.65 -0.12
C TYR A 342 14.54 3.62 0.29
N MET A 343 13.31 3.14 0.21
CA MET A 343 12.15 3.78 0.84
C MET A 343 11.33 2.72 1.58
N VAL A 344 10.74 3.12 2.70
CA VAL A 344 9.73 2.34 3.43
C VAL A 344 8.41 3.11 3.33
N ILE A 345 7.35 2.43 2.94
CA ILE A 345 6.02 3.04 2.83
C ILE A 345 5.20 2.60 4.03
N LEU A 346 4.66 3.57 4.74
CA LEU A 346 3.74 3.38 5.86
C LEU A 346 2.34 3.85 5.46
N ASP A 347 1.30 3.22 5.97
CA ASP A 347 -0.04 3.80 5.98
C ASP A 347 -0.22 4.72 7.21
N ALA A 348 -1.27 5.51 7.22
CA ALA A 348 -1.55 6.47 8.29
C ALA A 348 -1.76 5.82 9.68
N ASP A 349 -2.07 4.53 9.67
CA ASP A 349 -2.31 3.66 10.84
C ASP A 349 -1.18 2.65 11.08
N SER A 350 -0.12 2.71 10.28
CA SER A 350 1.04 1.81 10.41
C SER A 350 2.04 2.32 11.43
N VAL A 351 2.56 1.41 12.24
CA VAL A 351 3.65 1.67 13.18
C VAL A 351 4.72 0.60 13.02
N MET A 352 5.97 1.03 12.88
CA MET A 352 7.10 0.11 12.79
C MET A 352 8.17 0.42 13.83
N SER A 353 8.73 -0.63 14.44
CA SER A 353 9.85 -0.46 15.36
C SER A 353 11.15 -0.13 14.62
N GLY A 354 12.03 0.64 15.27
CA GLY A 354 13.35 0.95 14.73
C GLY A 354 14.19 -0.31 14.45
N ALA A 355 14.08 -1.32 15.29
CA ALA A 355 14.75 -2.61 15.09
C ALA A 355 14.27 -3.28 13.78
N CYS A 356 12.96 -3.28 13.51
CA CYS A 356 12.40 -3.82 12.28
C CYS A 356 12.90 -3.05 11.04
N LEU A 357 12.89 -1.72 11.10
CA LEU A 357 13.34 -0.86 10.00
C LEU A 357 14.83 -1.02 9.68
N VAL A 358 15.67 -1.07 10.73
CA VAL A 358 17.11 -1.33 10.57
C VAL A 358 17.32 -2.72 9.96
N ARG A 359 16.60 -3.72 10.47
CA ARG A 359 16.71 -5.10 9.97
C ARG A 359 16.29 -5.24 8.51
N LEU A 360 15.22 -4.55 8.08
CA LEU A 360 14.82 -4.48 6.68
C LEU A 360 15.93 -3.88 5.80
N ALA A 361 16.57 -2.80 6.23
CA ALA A 361 17.67 -2.20 5.48
C ALA A 361 18.89 -3.13 5.41
N GLN A 362 19.23 -3.84 6.49
CA GLN A 362 20.28 -4.86 6.51
C GLN A 362 19.96 -6.02 5.56
N LEU A 363 18.71 -6.49 5.53
CA LEU A 363 18.26 -7.52 4.58
C LEU A 363 18.38 -7.06 3.12
N MET A 364 18.07 -5.81 2.82
CA MET A 364 18.24 -5.23 1.48
C MET A 364 19.72 -5.12 1.07
N GLU A 365 20.61 -4.79 2.01
CA GLU A 365 22.07 -4.77 1.75
C GLU A 365 22.61 -6.18 1.52
N ALA A 366 22.17 -7.16 2.30
CA ALA A 366 22.59 -8.55 2.17
C ALA A 366 22.03 -9.24 0.91
N ASN A 367 20.96 -8.70 0.32
CA ASN A 367 20.29 -9.28 -0.84
C ASN A 367 20.21 -8.27 -2.00
N PRO A 368 21.29 -8.06 -2.77
CA PRO A 368 21.34 -7.05 -3.84
C PRO A 368 20.27 -7.21 -4.91
N SER A 369 19.81 -8.43 -5.17
CA SER A 369 18.73 -8.74 -6.14
C SER A 369 17.31 -8.44 -5.61
N ALA A 370 17.16 -8.12 -4.31
CA ALA A 370 15.87 -7.77 -3.75
C ALA A 370 15.45 -6.35 -4.17
N GLY A 371 14.30 -6.24 -4.80
CA GLY A 371 13.65 -4.97 -5.13
C GLY A 371 12.68 -4.52 -4.06
N ILE A 372 11.93 -5.48 -3.45
CA ILE A 372 10.96 -5.24 -2.38
C ILE A 372 11.11 -6.33 -1.32
N ILE A 373 11.07 -5.93 -0.05
CA ILE A 373 10.93 -6.85 1.08
C ILE A 373 9.73 -6.38 1.91
N GLN A 374 8.66 -7.18 1.90
CA GLN A 374 7.43 -6.98 2.65
C GLN A 374 7.56 -7.60 4.03
N THR A 375 7.17 -6.90 5.09
CA THR A 375 6.97 -7.51 6.41
C THR A 375 5.60 -8.18 6.52
N ALA A 376 5.35 -8.91 7.59
CA ALA A 376 4.02 -9.40 7.96
C ALA A 376 3.43 -8.51 9.08
N PRO A 377 2.69 -7.43 8.77
CA PRO A 377 2.15 -6.55 9.78
C PRO A 377 1.19 -7.29 10.71
N ARG A 378 1.30 -7.01 12.01
CA ARG A 378 0.40 -7.56 13.02
C ARG A 378 -0.70 -6.56 13.32
N ALA A 379 -1.93 -7.02 13.27
CA ALA A 379 -3.09 -6.21 13.62
C ALA A 379 -3.06 -5.85 15.14
N SER A 380 -3.18 -4.56 15.46
CA SER A 380 -3.14 -4.05 16.84
C SER A 380 -3.84 -2.70 16.98
N GLY A 381 -3.91 -2.17 18.20
CA GLY A 381 -4.27 -0.77 18.45
C GLY A 381 -5.77 -0.45 18.49
N ARG A 382 -6.67 -1.44 18.45
CA ARG A 382 -8.13 -1.24 18.50
C ARG A 382 -8.80 -2.08 19.59
N ASP A 383 -9.78 -1.47 20.28
CA ASP A 383 -10.46 -2.07 21.43
C ASP A 383 -11.90 -2.52 21.18
N THR A 384 -12.46 -2.22 20.00
CA THR A 384 -13.80 -2.70 19.66
C THR A 384 -13.83 -4.23 19.56
N LEU A 385 -14.93 -4.86 19.94
CA LEU A 385 -15.09 -6.32 19.85
C LEU A 385 -14.79 -6.85 18.45
N TYR A 386 -15.27 -6.16 17.42
CA TYR A 386 -15.02 -6.50 16.02
C TYR A 386 -13.52 -6.53 15.70
N ALA A 387 -12.80 -5.45 16.03
CA ALA A 387 -11.37 -5.36 15.77
C ALA A 387 -10.56 -6.36 16.61
N ARG A 388 -10.97 -6.64 17.85
CA ARG A 388 -10.31 -7.66 18.70
C ARG A 388 -10.46 -9.06 18.15
N ILE A 389 -11.63 -9.42 17.60
CA ILE A 389 -11.82 -10.71 16.90
C ILE A 389 -10.88 -10.78 15.69
N GLN A 390 -10.79 -9.74 14.88
CA GLN A 390 -9.88 -9.66 13.74
C GLN A 390 -8.41 -9.78 14.16
N GLN A 391 -8.00 -9.06 15.21
CA GLN A 391 -6.64 -9.12 15.78
C GLN A 391 -6.31 -10.53 16.27
N PHE A 392 -7.26 -11.19 16.94
CA PHE A 392 -7.08 -12.58 17.39
C PHE A 392 -6.92 -13.53 16.20
N ALA A 393 -7.80 -13.47 15.21
CA ALA A 393 -7.73 -14.30 14.02
C ALA A 393 -6.39 -14.12 13.28
N THR A 394 -5.96 -12.87 13.05
CA THR A 394 -4.69 -12.55 12.40
C THR A 394 -3.48 -13.05 13.19
N ARG A 395 -3.56 -13.00 14.52
CA ARG A 395 -2.48 -13.47 15.41
C ARG A 395 -2.34 -14.98 15.43
N VAL A 396 -3.45 -15.70 15.33
CA VAL A 396 -3.46 -17.17 15.38
C VAL A 396 -3.04 -17.76 14.05
N TYR A 397 -3.69 -17.37 12.97
CA TYR A 397 -3.46 -18.03 11.69
C TYR A 397 -2.54 -17.25 10.73
N GLY A 398 -2.39 -15.94 10.95
CA GLY A 398 -1.54 -15.08 10.12
C GLY A 398 -0.12 -15.57 9.93
N PRO A 399 0.62 -15.96 11.00
CA PRO A 399 1.97 -16.51 10.89
C PRO A 399 2.06 -17.76 10.03
N LEU A 400 1.09 -18.70 10.19
CA LEU A 400 1.02 -19.92 9.38
C LEU A 400 0.86 -19.60 7.89
N PHE A 401 -0.11 -18.73 7.59
CA PHE A 401 -0.43 -18.38 6.21
C PHE A 401 0.70 -17.59 5.54
N THR A 402 1.31 -16.63 6.26
CA THR A 402 2.40 -15.82 5.75
C THR A 402 3.68 -16.65 5.51
N ALA A 403 3.99 -17.57 6.43
CA ALA A 403 5.11 -18.51 6.24
C ALA A 403 4.85 -19.44 5.05
N GLY A 404 3.60 -19.87 4.84
CA GLY A 404 3.20 -20.67 3.68
C GLY A 404 3.32 -19.91 2.38
N LEU A 405 2.86 -18.66 2.33
CA LEU A 405 3.06 -17.77 1.17
C LEU A 405 4.55 -17.61 0.86
N HIS A 406 5.36 -17.31 1.86
CA HIS A 406 6.80 -17.21 1.70
C HIS A 406 7.40 -18.52 1.14
N PHE A 407 6.98 -19.66 1.66
CA PHE A 407 7.52 -20.97 1.30
C PHE A 407 7.42 -21.26 -0.20
N TRP A 408 6.25 -21.07 -0.82
CA TRP A 408 6.07 -21.39 -2.23
C TRP A 408 6.34 -20.22 -3.19
N GLN A 409 6.36 -18.97 -2.69
CA GLN A 409 6.64 -17.78 -3.48
C GLN A 409 8.14 -17.43 -3.50
N LEU A 410 8.81 -17.50 -2.37
CA LEU A 410 10.19 -17.03 -2.19
C LEU A 410 10.38 -15.61 -2.77
N GLY A 411 11.35 -15.39 -3.65
CA GLY A 411 11.60 -14.11 -4.31
C GLY A 411 10.59 -13.69 -5.39
N GLU A 412 9.44 -14.32 -5.45
CA GLU A 412 8.33 -14.04 -6.37
C GLU A 412 7.04 -13.72 -5.61
N SER A 413 7.19 -13.17 -4.41
CA SER A 413 6.12 -12.75 -3.53
C SER A 413 5.44 -11.48 -4.03
N HIS A 414 4.40 -11.08 -3.36
CA HIS A 414 3.66 -9.85 -3.64
C HIS A 414 3.92 -8.78 -2.57
N TYR A 415 3.46 -7.59 -2.82
CA TYR A 415 3.57 -6.42 -1.97
C TYR A 415 2.17 -5.95 -1.57
N TRP A 416 1.98 -5.55 -0.30
CA TRP A 416 0.67 -5.18 0.26
C TRP A 416 0.43 -3.68 0.35
N GLY A 417 1.36 -2.88 -0.18
CA GLY A 417 1.20 -1.44 -0.28
C GLY A 417 1.75 -0.62 0.89
N HIS A 418 2.12 -1.26 2.00
CA HIS A 418 2.70 -0.62 3.18
C HIS A 418 3.57 -1.57 3.99
N ASN A 419 4.29 -1.05 4.98
CA ASN A 419 5.19 -1.79 5.87
C ASN A 419 6.19 -2.67 5.12
N ALA A 420 6.75 -2.13 4.05
CA ALA A 420 7.71 -2.79 3.19
C ALA A 420 8.83 -1.83 2.81
N ILE A 421 10.04 -2.38 2.66
CA ILE A 421 11.18 -1.65 2.12
C ILE A 421 11.32 -1.90 0.63
N ILE A 422 11.56 -0.85 -0.13
CA ILE A 422 11.62 -0.85 -1.59
C ILE A 422 12.92 -0.19 -2.05
N ARG A 423 13.60 -0.79 -3.00
CA ARG A 423 14.75 -0.18 -3.67
C ARG A 423 14.27 0.90 -4.64
N VAL A 424 14.70 2.14 -4.43
CA VAL A 424 14.14 3.32 -5.14
C VAL A 424 14.48 3.31 -6.63
N ALA A 425 15.73 3.07 -7.00
CA ALA A 425 16.15 3.16 -8.40
C ALA A 425 15.38 2.20 -9.34
N PRO A 426 15.27 0.88 -9.07
CA PRO A 426 14.48 0.00 -9.91
C PRO A 426 12.96 0.29 -9.84
N PHE A 427 12.47 0.78 -8.71
CA PHE A 427 11.07 1.20 -8.62
C PHE A 427 10.76 2.36 -9.58
N LEU A 428 11.62 3.38 -9.62
CA LEU A 428 11.55 4.48 -10.57
C LEU A 428 11.62 4.02 -12.02
N ALA A 429 12.52 3.08 -12.31
CA ALA A 429 12.75 2.60 -13.67
C ALA A 429 11.61 1.71 -14.20
N HIS A 430 10.92 0.95 -13.35
CA HIS A 430 10.06 -0.15 -13.80
C HIS A 430 8.61 -0.10 -13.32
N CYS A 431 8.29 0.61 -12.23
CA CYS A 431 6.99 0.55 -11.58
C CYS A 431 6.01 1.67 -11.96
N SER A 432 6.19 2.33 -13.10
CA SER A 432 5.21 3.31 -13.57
C SER A 432 3.89 2.65 -13.96
N LEU A 433 2.80 3.12 -13.36
CA LEU A 433 1.46 2.58 -13.56
C LEU A 433 0.72 3.34 -14.67
N PRO A 434 0.29 2.67 -15.74
CA PRO A 434 -0.57 3.27 -16.75
C PRO A 434 -2.01 3.36 -16.25
N ARG A 435 -2.78 4.19 -16.93
CA ARG A 435 -4.22 4.22 -16.76
C ARG A 435 -4.87 3.10 -17.57
N LEU A 436 -5.78 2.33 -16.97
CA LEU A 436 -6.54 1.30 -17.68
C LEU A 436 -7.52 1.95 -18.66
N PRO A 437 -7.53 1.54 -19.93
CA PRO A 437 -8.40 2.13 -20.94
C PRO A 437 -9.86 1.74 -20.73
N GLY A 438 -10.79 2.55 -21.29
CA GLY A 438 -12.22 2.31 -21.27
C GLY A 438 -12.99 3.26 -20.36
N ARG A 439 -14.31 3.08 -20.34
CA ARG A 439 -15.27 3.83 -19.52
C ARG A 439 -16.00 2.84 -18.62
N GLY A 440 -15.99 3.01 -17.34
CA GLY A 440 -16.70 2.15 -16.39
C GLY A 440 -15.87 1.80 -15.15
N ALA A 441 -16.47 1.03 -14.25
CA ALA A 441 -15.94 0.76 -12.90
C ALA A 441 -14.57 0.06 -12.87
N LEU A 442 -14.23 -0.70 -13.93
CA LEU A 442 -12.96 -1.42 -14.04
C LEU A 442 -11.92 -0.69 -14.91
N SER A 443 -12.12 0.61 -15.16
CA SER A 443 -11.25 1.46 -15.99
C SER A 443 -10.71 2.62 -15.17
N GLY A 444 -9.67 3.30 -15.66
CA GLY A 444 -9.09 4.44 -14.96
C GLY A 444 -7.81 4.12 -14.22
N GLU A 445 -7.55 4.79 -13.11
CA GLU A 445 -6.35 4.58 -12.30
C GLU A 445 -6.42 3.25 -11.56
N ILE A 446 -5.32 2.51 -11.53
CA ILE A 446 -5.21 1.22 -10.84
C ILE A 446 -5.33 1.46 -9.33
N LEU A 447 -6.32 0.84 -8.68
CA LEU A 447 -6.61 1.06 -7.27
C LEU A 447 -5.73 0.19 -6.36
N SER A 448 -5.62 -1.12 -6.63
CA SER A 448 -4.70 -2.02 -5.92
C SER A 448 -3.37 -2.06 -6.67
N HIS A 449 -2.65 -0.94 -6.60
CA HIS A 449 -1.42 -0.70 -7.34
C HIS A 449 -0.24 -1.53 -6.84
N ASP A 450 -0.23 -1.89 -5.58
CA ASP A 450 0.76 -2.64 -4.84
C ASP A 450 1.08 -4.01 -5.48
N PHE A 451 0.07 -4.82 -5.74
CA PHE A 451 0.24 -6.10 -6.45
C PHE A 451 0.81 -5.92 -7.85
N VAL A 452 0.45 -4.82 -8.52
CA VAL A 452 0.94 -4.51 -9.86
C VAL A 452 2.41 -4.04 -9.82
N GLU A 453 2.77 -3.21 -8.84
CA GLU A 453 4.14 -2.76 -8.62
C GLU A 453 5.08 -3.94 -8.34
N ALA A 454 4.66 -4.90 -7.49
CA ALA A 454 5.39 -6.15 -7.26
C ALA A 454 5.57 -6.96 -8.56
N ALA A 455 4.51 -7.10 -9.35
CA ALA A 455 4.55 -7.81 -10.62
C ALA A 455 5.48 -7.14 -11.65
N LEU A 456 5.49 -5.80 -11.70
CA LEU A 456 6.40 -5.03 -12.56
C LEU A 456 7.85 -5.12 -12.10
N MET A 457 8.10 -5.07 -10.79
CA MET A 457 9.41 -5.25 -10.21
C MET A 457 9.97 -6.63 -10.57
N ARG A 458 9.17 -7.68 -10.40
CA ARG A 458 9.57 -9.05 -10.80
C ARG A 458 9.75 -9.22 -12.30
N ARG A 459 8.91 -8.57 -13.12
CA ARG A 459 9.05 -8.51 -14.59
C ARG A 459 10.39 -7.93 -15.02
N ALA A 460 10.91 -6.98 -14.27
CA ALA A 460 12.23 -6.38 -14.49
C ALA A 460 13.40 -7.24 -13.97
N GLY A 461 13.12 -8.40 -13.36
CA GLY A 461 14.13 -9.32 -12.85
C GLY A 461 14.41 -9.19 -11.35
N TRP A 462 13.91 -8.16 -10.68
CA TRP A 462 14.09 -7.94 -9.24
C TRP A 462 13.23 -8.88 -8.41
N ALA A 463 13.79 -9.40 -7.33
CA ALA A 463 13.07 -10.30 -6.43
C ALA A 463 12.16 -9.49 -5.47
N VAL A 464 11.00 -10.05 -5.17
CA VAL A 464 10.05 -9.54 -4.18
C VAL A 464 9.87 -10.58 -3.10
N TRP A 465 10.19 -10.25 -1.85
CA TRP A 465 10.21 -11.17 -0.73
C TRP A 465 9.19 -10.82 0.34
N ILE A 466 8.76 -11.81 1.12
CA ILE A 466 8.06 -11.62 2.39
C ILE A 466 8.99 -12.05 3.52
N ALA A 467 9.35 -11.13 4.40
CA ALA A 467 10.09 -11.40 5.62
C ALA A 467 9.09 -11.71 6.76
N TYR A 468 8.63 -12.96 6.81
CA TYR A 468 7.59 -13.42 7.74
C TYR A 468 8.10 -13.54 9.19
N ASP A 469 9.42 -13.57 9.39
CA ASP A 469 10.10 -13.75 10.66
C ASP A 469 10.46 -12.41 11.35
N LEU A 470 10.12 -11.27 10.74
CA LEU A 470 10.38 -9.96 11.32
C LEU A 470 9.25 -9.49 12.22
N ASP A 471 9.57 -9.25 13.48
CA ASP A 471 8.71 -8.59 14.44
C ASP A 471 8.79 -7.06 14.34
N GLY A 472 7.84 -6.37 14.98
CA GLY A 472 7.86 -4.90 15.10
C GLY A 472 7.22 -4.16 13.94
N SER A 473 6.39 -4.81 13.17
CA SER A 473 5.54 -4.22 12.13
C SER A 473 4.08 -4.37 12.53
N TYR A 474 3.34 -3.24 12.60
CA TYR A 474 1.97 -3.19 13.08
C TYR A 474 1.09 -2.36 12.16
N GLU A 475 -0.20 -2.72 12.11
CA GLU A 475 -1.26 -1.99 11.43
C GLU A 475 -2.54 -2.02 12.27
N GLU A 476 -3.49 -1.14 12.01
CA GLU A 476 -4.77 -1.17 12.69
C GLU A 476 -5.86 -1.75 11.79
N MET A 477 -6.75 -2.53 12.42
CA MET A 477 -7.94 -3.06 11.75
C MET A 477 -9.09 -2.04 11.83
N PRO A 478 -10.03 -2.06 10.88
CA PRO A 478 -11.24 -1.26 10.97
C PRO A 478 -11.97 -1.48 12.30
N PRO A 479 -12.48 -0.40 12.92
CA PRO A 479 -13.11 -0.49 14.23
C PRO A 479 -14.47 -1.18 14.21
N ASN A 480 -15.12 -1.25 13.06
CA ASN A 480 -16.47 -1.80 12.90
C ASN A 480 -16.69 -2.36 11.49
N LEU A 481 -17.78 -3.11 11.34
CA LEU A 481 -18.15 -3.76 10.09
C LEU A 481 -18.43 -2.77 8.94
N LEU A 482 -18.97 -1.59 9.22
CA LEU A 482 -19.29 -0.61 8.17
C LEU A 482 -18.02 -0.05 7.52
N ASP A 483 -17.00 0.21 8.31
CA ASP A 483 -15.70 0.68 7.80
C ASP A 483 -14.95 -0.44 7.09
N GLU A 484 -15.07 -1.69 7.56
CA GLU A 484 -14.58 -2.87 6.85
C GLU A 484 -15.23 -3.00 5.48
N LEU A 485 -16.56 -2.91 5.38
CA LEU A 485 -17.27 -3.01 4.09
C LEU A 485 -16.88 -1.91 3.10
N LYS A 486 -16.62 -0.68 3.58
CA LYS A 486 -16.12 0.42 2.73
C LYS A 486 -14.72 0.10 2.18
N ARG A 487 -13.84 -0.43 3.03
CA ARG A 487 -12.49 -0.86 2.67
C ARG A 487 -12.55 -2.02 1.67
N ASP A 488 -13.33 -3.03 1.97
CA ASP A 488 -13.47 -4.25 1.19
C ASP A 488 -14.07 -3.97 -0.20
N ARG A 489 -15.07 -3.09 -0.30
CA ARG A 489 -15.60 -2.63 -1.59
C ARG A 489 -14.51 -2.03 -2.48
N ARG A 490 -13.63 -1.21 -1.93
CA ARG A 490 -12.51 -0.61 -2.66
C ARG A 490 -11.50 -1.67 -3.10
N TRP A 491 -11.20 -2.63 -2.24
CA TRP A 491 -10.30 -3.74 -2.54
C TRP A 491 -10.87 -4.68 -3.59
N CYS A 492 -12.15 -5.01 -3.51
CA CYS A 492 -12.87 -5.77 -4.53
C CYS A 492 -12.71 -5.13 -5.91
N GLN A 493 -13.05 -3.84 -6.03
CA GLN A 493 -12.89 -3.11 -7.29
C GLN A 493 -11.43 -3.14 -7.78
N GLY A 494 -10.46 -2.92 -6.89
CA GLY A 494 -9.04 -2.93 -7.22
C GLY A 494 -8.55 -4.28 -7.73
N ASN A 495 -8.94 -5.37 -7.08
CA ASN A 495 -8.58 -6.72 -7.51
C ASN A 495 -9.21 -7.11 -8.85
N LEU A 496 -10.48 -6.76 -9.07
CA LEU A 496 -11.14 -6.97 -10.37
C LEU A 496 -10.49 -6.14 -11.49
N MET A 497 -10.02 -4.92 -11.19
CA MET A 497 -9.22 -4.12 -12.13
C MET A 497 -7.88 -4.80 -12.45
N ASN A 498 -7.19 -5.36 -11.46
CA ASN A 498 -5.91 -6.05 -11.63
C ASN A 498 -6.05 -7.30 -12.49
N PHE A 499 -7.19 -7.98 -12.48
CA PHE A 499 -7.43 -9.12 -13.35
C PHE A 499 -7.34 -8.78 -14.86
N ARG A 500 -7.63 -7.54 -15.24
CA ARG A 500 -7.44 -7.07 -16.63
C ARG A 500 -5.98 -7.13 -17.07
N LEU A 501 -5.05 -7.18 -16.13
CA LEU A 501 -3.61 -7.28 -16.36
C LEU A 501 -3.12 -8.74 -16.44
N PHE A 502 -3.98 -9.71 -16.09
CA PHE A 502 -3.63 -11.14 -16.03
C PHE A 502 -2.91 -11.64 -17.29
N MET A 503 -3.36 -11.19 -18.48
CA MET A 503 -2.79 -11.58 -19.77
C MET A 503 -1.67 -10.65 -20.26
N THR A 504 -1.21 -9.71 -19.43
CA THR A 504 -0.11 -8.80 -19.81
C THR A 504 1.17 -9.58 -20.07
N SER A 505 1.87 -9.22 -21.15
CA SER A 505 3.10 -9.89 -21.55
C SER A 505 4.25 -9.67 -20.54
N GLY A 506 5.02 -10.72 -20.29
CA GLY A 506 6.20 -10.67 -19.43
C GLY A 506 5.92 -10.76 -17.93
N LEU A 507 4.66 -10.83 -17.49
CA LEU A 507 4.35 -11.09 -16.08
C LEU A 507 4.70 -12.54 -15.71
N HIS A 508 5.31 -12.68 -14.55
CA HIS A 508 5.66 -13.99 -14.01
C HIS A 508 4.40 -14.79 -13.62
N PRO A 509 4.35 -16.12 -13.83
CA PRO A 509 3.17 -16.94 -13.49
C PRO A 509 2.70 -16.80 -12.04
N ALA A 510 3.61 -16.65 -11.07
CA ALA A 510 3.27 -16.44 -9.67
C ALA A 510 2.40 -15.17 -9.47
N HIS A 511 2.73 -14.05 -10.14
CA HIS A 511 1.94 -12.81 -10.04
C HIS A 511 0.60 -12.91 -10.79
N ARG A 512 0.51 -13.72 -11.84
CA ARG A 512 -0.79 -14.06 -12.46
C ARG A 512 -1.67 -14.84 -11.49
N ALA A 513 -1.10 -15.80 -10.75
CA ALA A 513 -1.81 -16.51 -9.70
C ALA A 513 -2.28 -15.55 -8.59
N VAL A 514 -1.48 -14.56 -8.19
CA VAL A 514 -1.88 -13.52 -7.23
C VAL A 514 -3.08 -12.70 -7.74
N PHE A 515 -3.10 -12.31 -9.02
CA PHE A 515 -4.27 -11.61 -9.58
C PHE A 515 -5.52 -12.48 -9.63
N MET A 516 -5.38 -13.79 -9.93
CA MET A 516 -6.47 -14.74 -9.86
C MET A 516 -6.98 -14.91 -8.42
N THR A 517 -6.07 -15.05 -7.46
CA THR A 517 -6.40 -15.13 -6.02
C THR A 517 -7.16 -13.90 -5.56
N GLY A 518 -6.75 -12.70 -5.99
CA GLY A 518 -7.45 -11.46 -5.69
C GLY A 518 -8.88 -11.41 -6.23
N VAL A 519 -9.13 -11.97 -7.42
CA VAL A 519 -10.48 -12.11 -7.97
C VAL A 519 -11.28 -13.16 -7.21
N MET A 520 -10.69 -14.33 -6.94
CA MET A 520 -11.37 -15.42 -6.26
C MET A 520 -11.76 -15.07 -4.82
N ALA A 521 -11.00 -14.20 -4.16
CA ALA A 521 -11.35 -13.69 -2.83
C ALA A 521 -12.74 -13.04 -2.78
N TYR A 522 -13.19 -12.44 -3.89
CA TYR A 522 -14.51 -11.80 -4.00
C TYR A 522 -15.51 -12.63 -4.81
N LEU A 523 -15.06 -13.34 -5.83
CA LEU A 523 -15.94 -14.17 -6.66
C LEU A 523 -16.42 -15.43 -5.92
N SER A 524 -15.66 -15.93 -4.95
CA SER A 524 -16.04 -17.13 -4.19
C SER A 524 -17.40 -16.98 -3.49
N ALA A 525 -17.74 -15.82 -2.93
CA ALA A 525 -19.02 -15.61 -2.25
C ALA A 525 -20.24 -15.78 -3.18
N PRO A 526 -20.34 -15.08 -4.36
CA PRO A 526 -21.42 -15.34 -5.31
C PRO A 526 -21.40 -16.77 -5.88
N LEU A 527 -20.25 -17.41 -6.02
CA LEU A 527 -20.17 -18.81 -6.43
C LEU A 527 -20.74 -19.74 -5.34
N TRP A 528 -20.44 -19.50 -4.06
CA TRP A 528 -21.07 -20.23 -2.96
C TRP A 528 -22.57 -20.03 -2.92
N PHE A 529 -23.06 -18.80 -3.12
CA PHE A 529 -24.49 -18.51 -3.21
C PHE A 529 -25.13 -19.27 -4.40
N THR A 530 -24.50 -19.27 -5.56
CA THR A 530 -24.96 -20.03 -6.72
C THR A 530 -25.01 -21.54 -6.43
N SER A 531 -24.01 -22.09 -5.73
CA SER A 531 -24.00 -23.49 -5.31
C SER A 531 -25.20 -23.81 -4.42
N LEU A 532 -25.53 -22.94 -3.47
CA LEU A 532 -26.70 -23.08 -2.61
C LEU A 532 -28.00 -23.07 -3.42
N VAL A 533 -28.16 -22.13 -4.37
CA VAL A 533 -29.33 -22.06 -5.24
C VAL A 533 -29.47 -23.32 -6.09
N LEU A 534 -28.38 -23.81 -6.70
CA LEU A 534 -28.40 -25.03 -7.49
C LEU A 534 -28.75 -26.27 -6.66
N SER A 535 -28.20 -26.36 -5.44
CA SER A 535 -28.53 -27.45 -4.51
C SER A 535 -30.01 -27.44 -4.13
N THR A 536 -30.57 -26.26 -3.85
CA THR A 536 -32.00 -26.10 -3.55
C THR A 536 -32.85 -26.46 -4.77
N ALA A 537 -32.45 -26.03 -5.98
CA ALA A 537 -33.15 -26.37 -7.21
C ALA A 537 -33.13 -27.89 -7.49
N LEU A 538 -31.97 -28.55 -7.27
CA LEU A 538 -31.88 -30.00 -7.42
C LEU A 538 -32.80 -30.73 -6.44
N LEU A 539 -32.83 -30.31 -5.18
CA LEU A 539 -33.73 -30.84 -4.19
C LEU A 539 -35.21 -30.65 -4.58
N ALA A 540 -35.59 -29.49 -5.08
CA ALA A 540 -36.93 -29.20 -5.56
C ALA A 540 -37.31 -30.11 -6.75
N VAL A 541 -36.41 -30.27 -7.74
CA VAL A 541 -36.62 -31.18 -8.86
C VAL A 541 -36.83 -32.63 -8.37
N GLN A 542 -36.00 -33.10 -7.46
CA GLN A 542 -36.10 -34.44 -6.89
C GLN A 542 -37.41 -34.62 -6.12
N THR A 543 -37.84 -33.61 -5.36
CA THR A 543 -39.04 -33.73 -4.50
C THR A 543 -40.36 -33.60 -5.30
N PHE A 544 -40.39 -32.69 -6.29
CA PHE A 544 -41.68 -32.33 -6.95
C PHE A 544 -41.79 -32.80 -8.40
N ALA A 545 -40.70 -32.96 -9.14
CA ALA A 545 -40.73 -33.34 -10.54
C ALA A 545 -40.51 -34.85 -10.76
N VAL A 546 -39.88 -35.53 -9.86
CA VAL A 546 -39.74 -37.00 -9.91
C VAL A 546 -40.87 -37.61 -9.10
N PRO A 547 -41.79 -38.39 -9.69
CA PRO A 547 -42.82 -39.10 -8.96
C PRO A 547 -42.10 -40.02 -7.95
N GLN A 548 -42.33 -39.82 -6.67
CA GLN A 548 -41.93 -40.76 -5.65
C GLN A 548 -42.82 -42.00 -5.79
N TYR A 549 -42.43 -42.89 -6.67
CA TYR A 549 -42.94 -44.24 -6.54
C TYR A 549 -42.36 -44.75 -5.22
N PHE A 550 -43.26 -44.96 -4.26
CA PHE A 550 -42.92 -45.77 -3.10
C PHE A 550 -42.30 -47.05 -3.65
N THR A 551 -40.99 -47.12 -3.62
CA THR A 551 -40.30 -48.36 -3.95
C THR A 551 -40.91 -49.44 -3.09
N GLN A 552 -41.30 -50.52 -3.72
CA GLN A 552 -41.90 -51.66 -3.05
C GLN A 552 -41.02 -52.06 -1.87
N PRO A 553 -41.62 -52.47 -0.73
CA PRO A 553 -40.86 -52.78 0.51
C PRO A 553 -39.82 -53.89 0.36
N ASN A 554 -39.60 -54.42 -0.82
CA ASN A 554 -38.72 -55.56 -1.10
C ASN A 554 -37.66 -55.29 -2.20
N GLN A 555 -37.28 -54.05 -2.42
CA GLN A 555 -36.09 -53.77 -3.25
C GLN A 555 -35.07 -52.95 -2.49
#